data_68a4bdcf1e486ebb8146654505de6970
#
_entry.id   68a4bdcf1e486ebb8146654505de6970
#
_cell.length_a   1.000
_cell.length_b   1.000
_cell.length_c   1.000
_cell.angle_alpha   90.00
_cell.angle_beta   90.00
_cell.angle_gamma   90.00
#
_symmetry.space_group_name_H-M   'P 1'
#
loop_
_entity.id
_entity.type
_entity.pdbx_description
1 polymer ?
#
loop_
_entity_poly.entity_id
_entity_poly.type
_entity_poly.pdbx_seq_one_letter_code
_entity_poly.pdbx_strand_id
1 'polypeptide(L)'
;MAFGDREVRRLLGKGINHYGLIENRDRIVVAVSGGKDSMLLLWLLRERLRRVPINYELVAVHVDPGFDTRIALELETFFKDEGFAYEIIRTDYGLRAHGPENRENPCFLCARLRRSALFKKARELGCSKIALGHNQDDMIETFFINICYGAQVAAMMPKQEFFGGEIAIIRPFALVSARNILKMCEDLGLPILPTSCPSASKTKRSEIRAMMEDLLRKNPKVRGNIYHAMSNVNLEYLPPTLPVRGKRGP
;
A
#
# COMPACT_ATOMS: atom_id res chain seq x y z
N MET A 1 1.75 -26.63 -4.73
CA MET A 1 1.96 -25.18 -4.77
C MET A 1 2.11 -24.76 -6.22
N ALA A 2 1.25 -23.90 -6.73
CA ALA A 2 1.35 -23.36 -8.08
C ALA A 2 2.64 -22.54 -8.25
N PHE A 3 3.17 -22.44 -9.47
CA PHE A 3 4.39 -21.69 -9.77
C PHE A 3 4.30 -20.21 -9.32
N GLY A 4 3.11 -19.61 -9.46
CA GLY A 4 2.84 -18.23 -9.03
C GLY A 4 2.99 -18.00 -7.52
N ASP A 5 2.62 -18.97 -6.71
CA ASP A 5 2.71 -18.91 -5.24
C ASP A 5 4.15 -18.83 -4.74
N ARG A 6 5.05 -19.62 -5.35
CA ARG A 6 6.47 -19.58 -5.01
C ARG A 6 7.08 -18.22 -5.35
N GLU A 7 6.68 -17.66 -6.48
CA GLU A 7 7.19 -16.38 -6.95
C GLU A 7 6.75 -15.21 -6.03
N VAL A 8 5.48 -15.16 -5.62
CA VAL A 8 4.99 -14.13 -4.68
C VAL A 8 5.76 -14.20 -3.37
N ARG A 9 5.90 -15.40 -2.77
CA ARG A 9 6.65 -15.60 -1.51
C ARG A 9 8.12 -15.21 -1.66
N ARG A 10 8.74 -15.57 -2.78
CA ARG A 10 10.14 -15.23 -3.09
C ARG A 10 10.34 -13.73 -3.19
N LEU A 11 9.46 -13.04 -3.94
CA LEU A 11 9.54 -11.59 -4.13
C LEU A 11 9.21 -10.81 -2.85
N LEU A 12 8.21 -11.26 -2.07
CA LEU A 12 7.94 -10.73 -0.75
C LEU A 12 9.17 -10.82 0.15
N GLY A 13 9.77 -12.01 0.25
CA GLY A 13 10.98 -12.24 1.04
C GLY A 13 12.16 -11.39 0.57
N LYS A 14 12.36 -11.28 -0.76
CA LYS A 14 13.38 -10.44 -1.36
C LYS A 14 13.16 -8.96 -1.00
N GLY A 15 11.93 -8.46 -1.12
CA GLY A 15 11.60 -7.06 -0.77
C GLY A 15 11.83 -6.76 0.71
N ILE A 16 11.38 -7.64 1.61
CA ILE A 16 11.59 -7.50 3.05
C ILE A 16 13.08 -7.41 3.39
N ASN A 17 13.89 -8.31 2.83
CA ASN A 17 15.32 -8.35 3.12
C ASN A 17 16.07 -7.17 2.46
N HIS A 18 15.83 -6.92 1.17
CA HIS A 18 16.55 -5.89 0.41
C HIS A 18 16.33 -4.47 0.97
N TYR A 19 15.13 -4.18 1.44
CA TYR A 19 14.78 -2.86 1.98
C TYR A 19 14.81 -2.78 3.51
N GLY A 20 15.21 -3.84 4.21
CA GLY A 20 15.24 -3.86 5.69
C GLY A 20 13.88 -3.57 6.31
N LEU A 21 12.80 -4.21 5.78
CA LEU A 21 11.44 -3.84 6.16
C LEU A 21 11.03 -4.42 7.52
N ILE A 22 11.49 -5.63 7.83
CA ILE A 22 11.09 -6.36 9.05
C ILE A 22 12.35 -6.90 9.73
N GLU A 23 12.45 -6.65 11.03
CA GLU A 23 13.53 -7.08 11.89
C GLU A 23 13.02 -8.00 13.02
N ASN A 24 13.95 -8.63 13.72
CA ASN A 24 13.59 -9.48 14.85
C ASN A 24 12.97 -8.64 15.99
N ARG A 25 11.87 -9.13 16.58
CA ARG A 25 11.08 -8.49 17.65
C ARG A 25 10.28 -7.27 17.23
N ASP A 26 10.12 -7.02 15.93
CA ASP A 26 9.19 -5.98 15.47
C ASP A 26 7.76 -6.24 15.93
N ARG A 27 7.06 -5.16 16.25
CA ARG A 27 5.60 -5.15 16.40
C ARG A 27 5.00 -4.36 15.26
N ILE A 28 4.15 -5.01 14.45
CA ILE A 28 3.73 -4.50 13.15
C ILE A 28 2.20 -4.41 13.09
N VAL A 29 1.69 -3.22 12.84
CA VAL A 29 0.32 -3.03 12.39
C VAL A 29 0.22 -3.42 10.92
N VAL A 30 -0.64 -4.34 10.56
CA VAL A 30 -0.99 -4.61 9.16
C VAL A 30 -2.31 -3.90 8.86
N ALA A 31 -2.27 -2.88 8.00
CA ALA A 31 -3.47 -2.15 7.62
C ALA A 31 -4.30 -2.98 6.63
N VAL A 32 -5.47 -3.44 7.05
CA VAL A 32 -6.36 -4.31 6.29
C VAL A 32 -7.57 -3.53 5.81
N SER A 33 -7.72 -3.40 4.49
CA SER A 33 -8.88 -2.72 3.88
C SER A 33 -10.00 -3.66 3.43
N GLY A 34 -9.78 -4.97 3.49
CA GLY A 34 -10.65 -5.98 2.88
C GLY A 34 -10.29 -6.31 1.42
N GLY A 35 -9.52 -5.46 0.75
CA GLY A 35 -9.06 -5.75 -0.61
C GLY A 35 -7.95 -6.81 -0.67
N LYS A 36 -7.83 -7.46 -1.84
CA LYS A 36 -6.90 -8.57 -2.10
C LYS A 36 -5.47 -8.35 -1.59
N ASP A 37 -4.92 -7.16 -1.82
CA ASP A 37 -3.52 -6.87 -1.47
C ASP A 37 -3.30 -6.89 0.05
N SER A 38 -4.21 -6.29 0.81
CA SER A 38 -4.10 -6.23 2.27
C SER A 38 -4.40 -7.58 2.94
N MET A 39 -5.36 -8.34 2.40
CA MET A 39 -5.70 -9.67 2.90
C MET A 39 -4.54 -10.64 2.69
N LEU A 40 -3.98 -10.67 1.47
CA LEU A 40 -2.83 -11.51 1.16
C LEU A 40 -1.58 -11.11 1.97
N LEU A 41 -1.36 -9.80 2.17
CA LEU A 41 -0.24 -9.33 2.97
C LEU A 41 -0.30 -9.87 4.41
N LEU A 42 -1.45 -9.72 5.07
CA LEU A 42 -1.66 -10.23 6.42
C LEU A 42 -1.39 -11.74 6.50
N TRP A 43 -1.98 -12.49 5.56
CA TRP A 43 -1.81 -13.95 5.47
C TRP A 43 -0.35 -14.35 5.30
N LEU A 44 0.35 -13.76 4.34
CA LEU A 44 1.73 -14.11 4.03
C LEU A 44 2.73 -13.70 5.11
N LEU A 45 2.50 -12.58 5.81
CA LEU A 45 3.34 -12.20 6.94
C LEU A 45 3.19 -13.21 8.08
N ARG A 46 1.97 -13.69 8.39
CA ARG A 46 1.75 -14.76 9.37
C ARG A 46 2.41 -16.09 8.93
N GLU A 47 2.22 -16.49 7.67
CA GLU A 47 2.82 -17.70 7.13
C GLU A 47 4.35 -17.66 7.18
N ARG A 48 4.93 -16.49 6.93
CA ARG A 48 6.38 -16.27 6.92
C ARG A 48 7.02 -16.56 8.29
N LEU A 49 6.35 -16.26 9.40
CA LEU A 49 6.85 -16.55 10.76
C LEU A 49 7.26 -18.00 10.96
N ARG A 50 6.63 -18.93 10.25
CA ARG A 50 6.96 -20.38 10.32
C ARG A 50 8.20 -20.78 9.51
N ARG A 51 8.79 -19.85 8.72
CA ARG A 51 9.82 -20.14 7.72
C ARG A 51 11.11 -19.36 7.90
N VAL A 52 11.13 -18.35 8.77
CA VAL A 52 12.28 -17.46 8.96
C VAL A 52 12.77 -17.50 10.40
N PRO A 53 14.09 -17.30 10.64
CA PRO A 53 14.67 -17.39 11.97
C PRO A 53 14.50 -16.09 12.78
N ILE A 54 13.48 -15.28 12.48
CA ILE A 54 13.14 -14.06 13.22
C ILE A 54 11.70 -14.13 13.70
N ASN A 55 11.44 -13.53 14.85
CA ASN A 55 10.10 -13.41 15.41
C ASN A 55 9.64 -11.95 15.32
N TYR A 56 8.37 -11.74 14.99
CA TYR A 56 7.69 -10.45 15.02
C TYR A 56 6.21 -10.64 15.35
N GLU A 57 5.58 -9.61 15.88
CA GLU A 57 4.17 -9.62 16.21
C GLU A 57 3.37 -8.88 15.14
N LEU A 58 2.17 -9.38 14.84
CA LEU A 58 1.24 -8.79 13.87
C LEU A 58 -0.07 -8.44 14.56
N VAL A 59 -0.54 -7.21 14.32
CA VAL A 59 -1.90 -6.79 14.68
C VAL A 59 -2.60 -6.30 13.41
N ALA A 60 -3.68 -6.95 13.00
CA ALA A 60 -4.51 -6.51 11.89
C ALA A 60 -5.32 -5.27 12.31
N VAL A 61 -5.23 -4.19 11.57
CA VAL A 61 -5.98 -2.96 11.87
C VAL A 61 -6.82 -2.58 10.65
N HIS A 62 -8.15 -2.54 10.83
CA HIS A 62 -9.07 -2.02 9.85
C HIS A 62 -9.56 -0.63 10.27
N VAL A 63 -9.44 0.36 9.37
CA VAL A 63 -10.07 1.67 9.53
C VAL A 63 -11.30 1.69 8.64
N ASP A 64 -12.48 1.52 9.25
CA ASP A 64 -13.76 1.62 8.58
C ASP A 64 -14.05 3.09 8.21
N PRO A 65 -14.19 3.40 6.91
CA PRO A 65 -14.46 4.77 6.48
C PRO A 65 -15.91 5.23 6.68
N GLY A 66 -16.79 4.34 7.13
CA GLY A 66 -18.20 4.64 7.43
C GLY A 66 -19.17 4.58 6.24
N PHE A 67 -18.77 4.01 5.09
CA PHE A 67 -19.69 3.83 3.95
C PHE A 67 -20.56 2.58 4.08
N ASP A 68 -19.97 1.49 4.56
CA ASP A 68 -20.64 0.19 4.67
C ASP A 68 -20.04 -0.61 5.83
N THR A 69 -20.78 -0.69 6.91
CA THR A 69 -20.37 -1.38 8.12
C THR A 69 -20.23 -2.90 7.97
N ARG A 70 -20.81 -3.50 6.89
CA ARG A 70 -20.72 -4.95 6.63
C ARG A 70 -19.26 -5.37 6.42
N ILE A 71 -18.45 -4.56 5.75
CA ILE A 71 -17.02 -4.85 5.52
C ILE A 71 -16.29 -5.02 6.85
N ALA A 72 -16.53 -4.14 7.81
CA ALA A 72 -15.93 -4.22 9.14
C ALA A 72 -16.37 -5.48 9.90
N LEU A 73 -17.64 -5.88 9.79
CA LEU A 73 -18.18 -7.11 10.42
C LEU A 73 -17.59 -8.38 9.79
N GLU A 74 -17.51 -8.43 8.46
CA GLU A 74 -16.93 -9.57 7.75
C GLU A 74 -15.43 -9.73 8.08
N LEU A 75 -14.69 -8.63 8.14
CA LEU A 75 -13.29 -8.65 8.55
C LEU A 75 -13.13 -9.07 10.01
N GLU A 76 -14.00 -8.61 10.91
CA GLU A 76 -13.97 -8.99 12.30
C GLU A 76 -14.20 -10.51 12.47
N THR A 77 -15.16 -11.08 11.75
CA THR A 77 -15.40 -12.52 11.70
C THR A 77 -14.18 -13.26 11.19
N PHE A 78 -13.62 -12.84 10.03
CA PHE A 78 -12.41 -13.44 9.47
C PHE A 78 -11.23 -13.42 10.43
N PHE A 79 -10.99 -12.29 11.12
CA PHE A 79 -9.88 -12.20 12.06
C PHE A 79 -10.06 -13.13 13.28
N LYS A 80 -11.30 -13.27 13.78
CA LYS A 80 -11.62 -14.20 14.87
C LYS A 80 -11.43 -15.64 14.45
N ASP A 81 -11.98 -16.02 13.33
CA ASP A 81 -11.94 -17.41 12.82
C ASP A 81 -10.49 -17.84 12.53
N GLU A 82 -9.68 -16.92 11.99
CA GLU A 82 -8.27 -17.16 11.69
C GLU A 82 -7.34 -16.95 12.90
N GLY A 83 -7.83 -16.47 14.03
CA GLY A 83 -7.03 -16.23 15.24
C GLY A 83 -6.02 -15.09 15.11
N PHE A 84 -6.32 -14.04 14.33
CA PHE A 84 -5.49 -12.84 14.29
C PHE A 84 -5.76 -11.93 15.48
N ALA A 85 -4.71 -11.34 16.07
CA ALA A 85 -4.88 -10.14 16.89
C ALA A 85 -5.34 -9.00 15.97
N TYR A 86 -6.41 -8.28 16.36
CA TYR A 86 -6.99 -7.26 15.47
C TYR A 86 -7.61 -6.08 16.23
N GLU A 87 -7.78 -4.97 15.51
CA GLU A 87 -8.49 -3.77 15.91
C GLU A 87 -9.38 -3.24 14.77
N ILE A 88 -10.59 -2.86 15.07
CA ILE A 88 -11.51 -2.19 14.12
C ILE A 88 -11.73 -0.74 14.58
N ILE A 89 -11.28 0.21 13.80
CA ILE A 89 -11.46 1.64 14.06
C ILE A 89 -12.66 2.12 13.23
N ARG A 90 -13.82 2.26 13.85
CA ARG A 90 -15.03 2.79 13.20
C ARG A 90 -14.94 4.30 13.12
N THR A 91 -15.14 4.85 11.91
CA THR A 91 -15.03 6.30 11.64
C THR A 91 -16.09 6.74 10.61
N ASP A 92 -16.20 8.04 10.45
CA ASP A 92 -17.00 8.73 9.43
C ASP A 92 -16.11 9.35 8.32
N TYR A 93 -14.86 8.97 8.23
CA TYR A 93 -13.86 9.64 7.37
C TYR A 93 -14.22 9.63 5.89
N GLY A 94 -14.82 8.55 5.41
CA GLY A 94 -15.30 8.47 4.04
C GLY A 94 -16.47 9.41 3.79
N LEU A 95 -17.44 9.44 4.69
CA LEU A 95 -18.59 10.33 4.60
C LEU A 95 -18.17 11.79 4.66
N ARG A 96 -17.29 12.15 5.59
CA ARG A 96 -16.73 13.51 5.68
C ARG A 96 -15.95 13.92 4.44
N ALA A 97 -15.15 13.00 3.89
CA ALA A 97 -14.37 13.26 2.69
C ALA A 97 -15.25 13.53 1.46
N HIS A 98 -16.44 12.92 1.39
CA HIS A 98 -17.41 13.11 0.29
C HIS A 98 -18.52 14.11 0.65
N GLY A 99 -18.48 14.67 1.84
CA GLY A 99 -19.47 15.64 2.32
C GLY A 99 -19.31 17.02 1.66
N PRO A 100 -20.36 17.85 1.75
CA PRO A 100 -20.41 19.17 1.10
C PRO A 100 -19.40 20.18 1.69
N GLU A 101 -18.92 19.95 2.90
CA GLU A 101 -17.94 20.83 3.56
C GLU A 101 -16.50 20.62 3.06
N ASN A 102 -16.24 19.47 2.43
CA ASN A 102 -14.91 19.16 1.91
C ASN A 102 -14.61 20.00 0.65
N ARG A 103 -13.51 20.75 0.68
CA ARG A 103 -13.00 21.54 -0.46
C ARG A 103 -11.80 20.88 -1.15
N GLU A 104 -11.30 19.77 -0.60
CA GLU A 104 -10.18 19.02 -1.14
C GLU A 104 -10.67 17.84 -2.00
N ASN A 105 -9.70 17.18 -2.69
CA ASN A 105 -10.02 15.91 -3.33
C ASN A 105 -10.44 14.86 -2.28
N PRO A 106 -11.63 14.23 -2.41
CA PRO A 106 -12.14 13.28 -1.42
C PRO A 106 -11.19 12.13 -1.10
N CYS A 107 -10.54 11.57 -2.12
CA CYS A 107 -9.59 10.49 -1.93
C CYS A 107 -8.37 10.92 -1.13
N PHE A 108 -7.90 12.16 -1.32
CA PHE A 108 -6.76 12.70 -0.58
C PHE A 108 -7.10 12.90 0.90
N LEU A 109 -8.24 13.53 1.19
CA LEU A 109 -8.69 13.76 2.57
C LEU A 109 -8.92 12.43 3.30
N CYS A 110 -9.66 11.49 2.69
CA CYS A 110 -9.93 10.17 3.26
C CYS A 110 -8.62 9.41 3.56
N ALA A 111 -7.68 9.39 2.62
CA ALA A 111 -6.39 8.72 2.80
C ALA A 111 -5.56 9.36 3.93
N ARG A 112 -5.57 10.68 4.06
CA ARG A 112 -4.88 11.42 5.12
C ARG A 112 -5.45 11.08 6.49
N LEU A 113 -6.78 11.11 6.64
CA LEU A 113 -7.47 10.79 7.90
C LEU A 113 -7.23 9.33 8.32
N ARG A 114 -7.37 8.38 7.39
CA ARG A 114 -7.11 6.95 7.65
C ARG A 114 -5.66 6.71 8.06
N ARG A 115 -4.70 7.36 7.41
CA ARG A 115 -3.28 7.26 7.78
C ARG A 115 -3.02 7.81 9.17
N SER A 116 -3.63 8.95 9.52
CA SER A 116 -3.54 9.52 10.88
C SER A 116 -4.07 8.55 11.94
N ALA A 117 -5.22 7.91 11.69
CA ALA A 117 -5.78 6.91 12.59
C ALA A 117 -4.86 5.69 12.75
N LEU A 118 -4.23 5.22 11.66
CA LEU A 118 -3.27 4.12 11.72
C LEU A 118 -2.02 4.48 12.54
N PHE A 119 -1.49 5.69 12.39
CA PHE A 119 -0.36 6.15 13.21
C PHE A 119 -0.72 6.22 14.69
N LYS A 120 -1.90 6.79 15.01
CA LYS A 120 -2.39 6.86 16.37
C LYS A 120 -2.51 5.45 16.97
N LYS A 121 -3.16 4.53 16.25
CA LYS A 121 -3.35 3.14 16.70
C LYS A 121 -2.03 2.40 16.86
N ALA A 122 -1.08 2.60 15.94
CA ALA A 122 0.24 1.98 16.04
C ALA A 122 0.96 2.40 17.34
N ARG A 123 0.91 3.69 17.72
CA ARG A 123 1.45 4.16 19.01
C ARG A 123 0.75 3.54 20.21
N GLU A 124 -0.59 3.51 20.21
CA GLU A 124 -1.37 2.90 21.28
C GLU A 124 -1.01 1.42 21.50
N LEU A 125 -0.72 0.70 20.41
CA LEU A 125 -0.33 -0.70 20.42
C LEU A 125 1.17 -0.93 20.66
N GLY A 126 1.98 0.12 20.74
CA GLY A 126 3.44 0.02 20.82
C GLY A 126 4.08 -0.60 19.57
N CYS A 127 3.47 -0.38 18.40
CA CYS A 127 3.99 -0.86 17.11
C CYS A 127 4.84 0.21 16.44
N SER A 128 6.06 -0.12 16.06
CA SER A 128 6.98 0.78 15.33
C SER A 128 6.83 0.71 13.82
N LYS A 129 6.07 -0.25 13.29
CA LYS A 129 5.91 -0.45 11.84
C LYS A 129 4.44 -0.58 11.46
N ILE A 130 4.08 0.01 10.30
CA ILE A 130 2.76 -0.13 9.67
C ILE A 130 2.98 -0.73 8.28
N ALA A 131 2.53 -1.96 8.08
CA ALA A 131 2.60 -2.66 6.80
C ALA A 131 1.36 -2.33 5.95
N LEU A 132 1.60 -1.84 4.73
CA LEU A 132 0.58 -1.54 3.74
C LEU A 132 0.70 -2.49 2.54
N GLY A 133 -0.44 -2.93 1.99
CA GLY A 133 -0.53 -3.83 0.85
C GLY A 133 -0.16 -3.21 -0.51
N HIS A 134 0.47 -2.04 -0.54
CA HIS A 134 0.91 -1.43 -1.80
C HIS A 134 1.92 -2.33 -2.51
N ASN A 135 1.68 -2.56 -3.79
CA ASN A 135 2.44 -3.47 -4.64
C ASN A 135 3.27 -2.72 -5.70
N GLN A 136 3.97 -3.46 -6.56
CA GLN A 136 4.83 -2.90 -7.60
C GLN A 136 4.05 -1.99 -8.58
N ASP A 137 2.84 -2.38 -8.96
CA ASP A 137 2.02 -1.60 -9.89
C ASP A 137 1.58 -0.28 -9.24
N ASP A 138 1.24 -0.26 -7.95
CA ASP A 138 0.93 0.98 -7.20
C ASP A 138 2.10 1.96 -7.16
N MET A 139 3.34 1.46 -7.04
CA MET A 139 4.55 2.30 -7.08
C MET A 139 4.75 2.92 -8.45
N ILE A 140 4.58 2.14 -9.51
CA ILE A 140 4.65 2.61 -10.90
C ILE A 140 3.55 3.63 -11.18
N GLU A 141 2.30 3.33 -10.81
CA GLU A 141 1.18 4.26 -10.96
C GLU A 141 1.46 5.59 -10.24
N THR A 142 1.99 5.55 -9.02
CA THR A 142 2.32 6.77 -8.26
C THR A 142 3.45 7.54 -8.90
N PHE A 143 4.47 6.88 -9.44
CA PHE A 143 5.54 7.51 -10.19
C PHE A 143 5.01 8.29 -11.39
N PHE A 144 4.14 7.70 -12.20
CA PHE A 144 3.52 8.39 -13.33
C PHE A 144 2.57 9.52 -12.91
N ILE A 145 1.81 9.33 -11.83
CA ILE A 145 0.97 10.41 -11.28
C ILE A 145 1.84 11.61 -10.89
N ASN A 146 2.97 11.39 -10.23
CA ASN A 146 3.87 12.46 -9.82
C ASN A 146 4.50 13.17 -11.02
N ILE A 147 4.91 12.42 -12.06
CA ILE A 147 5.46 13.02 -13.29
C ILE A 147 4.38 13.81 -14.05
N CYS A 148 3.23 13.18 -14.31
CA CYS A 148 2.22 13.76 -15.22
C CYS A 148 1.40 14.89 -14.57
N TYR A 149 1.19 14.83 -13.25
CA TYR A 149 0.29 15.76 -12.55
C TYR A 149 0.96 16.53 -11.41
N GLY A 150 2.12 16.08 -10.94
CA GLY A 150 2.86 16.70 -9.83
C GLY A 150 4.15 17.39 -10.23
N ALA A 151 4.57 17.29 -11.50
CA ALA A 151 5.85 17.82 -12.00
C ALA A 151 7.06 17.37 -11.13
N GLN A 152 7.02 16.14 -10.63
CA GLN A 152 8.04 15.59 -9.75
C GLN A 152 8.45 14.17 -10.18
N VAL A 153 9.76 13.91 -10.17
CA VAL A 153 10.31 12.56 -10.31
C VAL A 153 10.37 11.93 -8.94
N ALA A 154 9.28 11.34 -8.50
CA ALA A 154 9.12 10.71 -7.19
C ALA A 154 8.18 9.51 -7.24
N ALA A 155 8.38 8.52 -6.37
CA ALA A 155 7.54 7.34 -6.23
C ALA A 155 7.23 7.04 -4.76
N MET A 156 6.49 5.97 -4.48
CA MET A 156 6.37 5.45 -3.12
C MET A 156 7.69 4.78 -2.69
N MET A 157 8.12 5.05 -1.46
CA MET A 157 9.26 4.36 -0.86
C MET A 157 8.83 2.99 -0.32
N PRO A 158 9.60 1.90 -0.51
CA PRO A 158 9.33 0.61 0.14
C PRO A 158 9.33 0.70 1.68
N LYS A 159 10.21 1.51 2.25
CA LYS A 159 10.26 1.89 3.67
C LYS A 159 10.25 3.41 3.77
N GLN A 160 9.41 3.96 4.63
CA GLN A 160 9.30 5.41 4.83
C GLN A 160 9.12 5.69 6.32
N GLU A 161 10.10 6.36 6.90
CA GLU A 161 10.10 6.71 8.32
C GLU A 161 9.36 8.03 8.59
N PHE A 162 8.69 8.09 9.75
CA PHE A 162 7.93 9.22 10.24
C PHE A 162 8.27 9.51 11.71
N PHE A 163 8.03 10.74 12.12
CA PHE A 163 8.21 11.18 13.52
C PHE A 163 9.62 10.91 14.06
N GLY A 164 10.64 11.24 13.26
CA GLY A 164 12.04 11.02 13.65
C GLY A 164 12.45 9.54 13.70
N GLY A 165 11.75 8.66 13.00
CA GLY A 165 12.02 7.22 13.00
C GLY A 165 11.19 6.41 13.99
N GLU A 166 10.30 7.06 14.77
CA GLU A 166 9.43 6.37 15.74
C GLU A 166 8.52 5.34 15.07
N ILE A 167 7.96 5.67 13.89
CA ILE A 167 7.10 4.75 13.11
C ILE A 167 7.57 4.73 11.66
N ALA A 168 7.67 3.53 11.10
CA ALA A 168 7.93 3.34 9.67
C ALA A 168 6.72 2.73 8.95
N ILE A 169 6.33 3.31 7.82
CA ILE A 169 5.46 2.63 6.86
C ILE A 169 6.32 1.71 6.01
N ILE A 170 5.93 0.44 5.92
CA ILE A 170 6.60 -0.57 5.10
C ILE A 170 5.65 -1.14 4.04
N ARG A 171 6.20 -1.50 2.86
CA ARG A 171 5.45 -2.03 1.72
C ARG A 171 6.09 -3.33 1.23
N PRO A 172 5.81 -4.47 1.90
CA PRO A 172 6.47 -5.74 1.60
C PRO A 172 6.22 -6.24 0.17
N PHE A 173 5.12 -5.82 -0.47
CA PHE A 173 4.81 -6.15 -1.86
C PHE A 173 5.47 -5.23 -2.91
N ALA A 174 6.45 -4.42 -2.53
CA ALA A 174 7.14 -3.50 -3.44
C ALA A 174 7.66 -4.15 -4.74
N LEU A 175 8.01 -5.43 -4.70
CA LEU A 175 8.50 -6.21 -5.85
C LEU A 175 7.46 -7.15 -6.46
N VAL A 176 6.24 -7.20 -5.94
CA VAL A 176 5.19 -8.14 -6.36
C VAL A 176 4.16 -7.42 -7.23
N SER A 177 3.82 -8.00 -8.38
CA SER A 177 2.79 -7.44 -9.26
C SER A 177 1.38 -7.69 -8.75
N ALA A 178 0.46 -6.76 -9.03
CA ALA A 178 -0.95 -6.87 -8.68
C ALA A 178 -1.62 -8.12 -9.27
N ARG A 179 -1.19 -8.56 -10.47
CA ARG A 179 -1.68 -9.78 -11.12
C ARG A 179 -1.32 -11.05 -10.32
N ASN A 180 -0.07 -11.14 -9.84
CA ASN A 180 0.37 -12.29 -9.06
C ASN A 180 -0.31 -12.34 -7.68
N ILE A 181 -0.58 -11.18 -7.08
CA ILE A 181 -1.34 -11.06 -5.83
C ILE A 181 -2.77 -11.59 -6.03
N LEU A 182 -3.47 -11.11 -7.07
CA LEU A 182 -4.85 -11.55 -7.35
C LEU A 182 -4.92 -13.06 -7.51
N LYS A 183 -4.07 -13.61 -8.37
CA LYS A 183 -4.03 -15.06 -8.60
C LYS A 183 -3.80 -15.84 -7.31
N MET A 184 -2.86 -15.40 -6.47
CA MET A 184 -2.57 -16.09 -5.21
C MET A 184 -3.71 -15.97 -4.20
N CYS A 185 -4.46 -14.84 -4.17
CA CYS A 185 -5.67 -14.73 -3.36
C CYS A 185 -6.74 -15.75 -3.78
N GLU A 186 -6.94 -15.90 -5.10
CA GLU A 186 -7.87 -16.88 -5.66
C GLU A 186 -7.45 -18.32 -5.33
N ASP A 187 -6.17 -18.65 -5.54
CA ASP A 187 -5.62 -19.98 -5.24
C ASP A 187 -5.71 -20.35 -3.75
N LEU A 188 -5.66 -19.36 -2.85
CA LEU A 188 -5.78 -19.53 -1.39
C LEU A 188 -7.23 -19.43 -0.88
N GLY A 189 -8.19 -19.04 -1.73
CA GLY A 189 -9.58 -18.82 -1.31
C GLY A 189 -9.74 -17.69 -0.28
N LEU A 190 -8.86 -16.68 -0.28
CA LEU A 190 -8.96 -15.57 0.66
C LEU A 190 -10.18 -14.70 0.34
N PRO A 191 -10.96 -14.25 1.35
CA PRO A 191 -12.08 -13.37 1.12
C PRO A 191 -11.59 -12.01 0.58
N ILE A 192 -12.18 -11.60 -0.55
CA ILE A 192 -11.92 -10.28 -1.15
C ILE A 192 -13.20 -9.48 -1.06
N LEU A 193 -13.22 -8.48 -0.21
CA LEU A 193 -14.40 -7.67 0.04
C LEU A 193 -14.47 -6.50 -0.94
N PRO A 194 -15.64 -6.23 -1.53
CA PRO A 194 -15.81 -5.12 -2.47
C PRO A 194 -15.66 -3.78 -1.74
N THR A 195 -15.09 -2.79 -2.43
CA THR A 195 -15.07 -1.42 -1.90
C THR A 195 -16.43 -0.75 -2.10
N SER A 196 -16.93 -0.09 -1.06
CA SER A 196 -18.15 0.72 -1.10
C SER A 196 -17.87 2.21 -1.38
N CYS A 197 -16.62 2.58 -1.69
CA CYS A 197 -16.23 3.97 -1.93
C CYS A 197 -16.80 4.51 -3.26
N PRO A 198 -17.56 5.63 -3.26
CA PRO A 198 -18.16 6.20 -4.48
C PRO A 198 -17.13 6.64 -5.54
N SER A 199 -15.91 6.97 -5.11
CA SER A 199 -14.84 7.46 -5.99
C SER A 199 -13.87 6.37 -6.46
N ALA A 200 -14.14 5.09 -6.19
CA ALA A 200 -13.18 4.00 -6.43
C ALA A 200 -12.77 3.86 -7.92
N SER A 201 -13.67 4.18 -8.85
CA SER A 201 -13.47 3.96 -10.30
C SER A 201 -12.98 5.19 -11.09
N LYS A 202 -13.09 6.39 -10.51
CA LYS A 202 -12.82 7.66 -11.23
C LYS A 202 -11.65 8.41 -10.60
N THR A 203 -10.43 7.92 -10.82
CA THR A 203 -9.21 8.53 -10.24
C THR A 203 -8.13 8.67 -11.29
N LYS A 204 -7.18 9.61 -11.06
CA LYS A 204 -5.96 9.71 -11.90
C LYS A 204 -5.19 8.39 -11.95
N ARG A 205 -5.32 7.57 -10.92
CA ARG A 205 -4.72 6.23 -10.89
C ARG A 205 -5.35 5.30 -11.91
N SER A 206 -6.67 5.35 -12.14
CA SER A 206 -7.31 4.52 -13.17
C SER A 206 -6.90 4.92 -14.59
N GLU A 207 -6.68 6.23 -14.85
CA GLU A 207 -6.16 6.72 -16.12
C GLU A 207 -4.74 6.17 -16.39
N ILE A 208 -3.83 6.31 -15.42
CA ILE A 208 -2.47 5.79 -15.53
C ILE A 208 -2.46 4.26 -15.68
N ARG A 209 -3.33 3.56 -14.96
CA ARG A 209 -3.44 2.09 -15.06
C ARG A 209 -3.83 1.66 -16.46
N ALA A 210 -4.80 2.29 -17.09
CA ALA A 210 -5.21 2.00 -18.46
C ALA A 210 -4.05 2.21 -19.46
N MET A 211 -3.30 3.32 -19.32
CA MET A 211 -2.10 3.58 -20.12
C MET A 211 -1.03 2.49 -19.95
N MET A 212 -0.80 2.07 -18.69
CA MET A 212 0.17 1.02 -18.37
C MET A 212 -0.22 -0.35 -18.92
N GLU A 213 -1.50 -0.71 -18.86
CA GLU A 213 -2.01 -1.96 -19.44
C GLU A 213 -1.73 -2.05 -20.93
N ASP A 214 -1.87 -0.94 -21.66
CA ASP A 214 -1.57 -0.85 -23.08
C ASP A 214 -0.08 -1.08 -23.40
N LEU A 215 0.80 -0.44 -22.62
CA LEU A 215 2.25 -0.63 -22.74
C LEU A 215 2.67 -2.08 -22.42
N LEU A 216 2.09 -2.67 -21.38
CA LEU A 216 2.40 -4.02 -20.94
C LEU A 216 1.92 -5.10 -21.91
N ARG A 217 0.81 -4.87 -22.64
CA ARG A 217 0.36 -5.76 -23.73
C ARG A 217 1.39 -5.83 -24.85
N LYS A 218 2.00 -4.69 -25.20
CA LYS A 218 3.02 -4.59 -26.25
C LYS A 218 4.36 -5.19 -25.81
N ASN A 219 4.76 -4.95 -24.56
CA ASN A 219 6.03 -5.46 -24.02
C ASN A 219 5.94 -5.71 -22.51
N PRO A 220 5.86 -6.97 -22.05
CA PRO A 220 5.79 -7.31 -20.64
C PRO A 220 7.00 -6.85 -19.81
N LYS A 221 8.16 -6.60 -20.43
CA LYS A 221 9.38 -6.14 -19.73
C LYS A 221 9.27 -4.68 -19.27
N VAL A 222 8.33 -3.89 -19.82
CA VAL A 222 8.14 -2.48 -19.51
C VAL A 222 7.94 -2.25 -18.01
N ARG A 223 7.18 -3.11 -17.31
CA ARG A 223 6.99 -3.01 -15.85
C ARG A 223 8.33 -3.00 -15.11
N GLY A 224 9.17 -3.98 -15.37
CA GLY A 224 10.48 -4.09 -14.73
C GLY A 224 11.40 -2.92 -15.08
N ASN A 225 11.40 -2.49 -16.33
CA ASN A 225 12.21 -1.36 -16.79
C ASN A 225 11.82 -0.06 -16.08
N ILE A 226 10.51 0.24 -16.00
CA ILE A 226 10.03 1.45 -15.29
C ILE A 226 10.39 1.38 -13.81
N TYR A 227 10.14 0.23 -13.16
CA TYR A 227 10.46 0.08 -11.75
C TYR A 227 11.96 0.27 -11.49
N HIS A 228 12.81 -0.29 -12.32
CA HIS A 228 14.27 -0.13 -12.21
C HIS A 228 14.71 1.32 -12.47
N ALA A 229 14.11 2.00 -13.44
CA ALA A 229 14.43 3.38 -13.76
C ALA A 229 14.21 4.35 -12.58
N MET A 230 13.29 4.06 -11.66
CA MET A 230 13.05 4.89 -10.46
C MET A 230 14.28 4.99 -9.55
N SER A 231 15.17 3.99 -9.57
CA SER A 231 16.41 3.95 -8.80
C SER A 231 17.68 4.10 -9.65
N ASN A 232 17.53 4.23 -10.98
CA ASN A 232 18.61 4.31 -11.94
C ASN A 232 18.48 5.59 -12.77
N VAL A 233 18.59 6.75 -12.09
CA VAL A 233 18.43 8.07 -12.69
C VAL A 233 19.79 8.59 -13.14
N ASN A 234 19.93 8.89 -14.44
CA ASN A 234 21.11 9.53 -14.98
C ASN A 234 20.93 11.06 -14.95
N LEU A 235 21.45 11.70 -13.91
CA LEU A 235 21.27 13.14 -13.68
C LEU A 235 21.97 14.00 -14.76
N GLU A 236 23.03 13.51 -15.40
CA GLU A 236 23.76 14.23 -16.43
C GLU A 236 22.93 14.43 -17.71
N TYR A 237 21.95 13.57 -17.93
CA TYR A 237 21.04 13.62 -19.09
C TYR A 237 19.66 14.25 -18.77
N LEU A 238 19.52 14.84 -17.59
CA LEU A 238 18.32 15.62 -17.26
C LEU A 238 18.57 17.11 -17.51
N PRO A 239 17.56 17.85 -17.98
CA PRO A 239 17.69 19.29 -18.15
C PRO A 239 18.00 19.95 -16.81
N PRO A 240 18.88 20.97 -16.78
CA PRO A 240 19.16 21.71 -15.55
C PRO A 240 17.89 22.36 -15.01
N THR A 241 17.80 22.44 -13.67
CA THR A 241 16.68 23.14 -13.02
C THR A 241 16.59 24.59 -13.53
N LEU A 242 15.47 24.93 -14.15
CA LEU A 242 15.18 26.31 -14.47
C LEU A 242 15.15 27.14 -13.18
N PRO A 243 15.74 28.34 -13.15
CA PRO A 243 15.63 29.21 -11.99
C PRO A 243 14.15 29.42 -11.68
N VAL A 244 13.74 29.06 -10.46
CA VAL A 244 12.36 29.28 -9.98
C VAL A 244 12.12 30.78 -10.11
N ARG A 245 11.23 31.20 -11.03
CA ARG A 245 10.75 32.59 -11.08
C ARG A 245 10.25 32.92 -9.68
N GLY A 246 10.93 33.84 -9.01
CA GLY A 246 10.72 34.19 -7.63
C GLY A 246 9.23 34.31 -7.33
N LYS A 247 8.80 33.64 -6.25
CA LYS A 247 7.52 33.96 -5.63
C LYS A 247 7.55 35.49 -5.42
N ARG A 248 6.69 36.22 -6.14
CA ARG A 248 6.42 37.61 -5.80
C ARG A 248 5.99 37.54 -4.32
N GLY A 249 6.80 38.10 -3.46
CA GLY A 249 6.48 38.25 -2.05
C GLY A 249 5.16 39.01 -1.87
N PRO A 250 4.57 38.90 -0.68
CA PRO A 250 3.28 39.51 -0.36
C PRO A 250 3.25 41.00 -0.60
#